data_743c4d4b96b88395d651c87088c1ff20
#
_entry.id   743c4d4b96b88395d651c87088c1ff20
#
_cell.length_a   1.000
_cell.length_b   1.000
_cell.length_c   1.000
_cell.angle_alpha   90.00
_cell.angle_beta   90.00
_cell.angle_gamma   90.00
#
_symmetry.space_group_name_H-M   'P 1'
#
loop_
_entity.id
_entity.type
_entity.pdbx_description
1 polymer ?
#
loop_
_entity_poly.entity_id
_entity_poly.type
_entity_poly.pdbx_seq_one_letter_code
_entity_poly.pdbx_strand_id
1 'polypeptide(L)'
;MANRIYFANQQVAFRRDATAVWYAAHGVQSVAVTTTFNLEQAFELGQLAIYENIEGVPDIEMTMSKVLDGYALLYHLVTNEAAGHGHGPTLAGRSNAKVVAALGVWPDTQDSASGNPSQQMEASGMFCSAVSYNFPLEDNFSEDVTIVGNNKGWKAAGVATAIDCDTPGWAMVTATGYFSGNDDAPYAETRGNASGQYGGVNRRENLSFASSSSSDAGGVDYTHLPTELPGVDNNGWINPQAAANTVHLQSITCSTDLGREELFELGTRQPYARVVTFPVEVTCDIEMLSLSGDMINAFADGCASSTDQCTGIQDNLTNQSIRIATCEGTRLFLGDKNKLASVNYGGGDAGGGNVTVTYSYTTFNDFTVLHPADPNASGPGWWTNRANYLT
;
A
#
# COMPACT_ATOMS: atom_id res chain seq x y z
N MET A 1 7.97 -28.75 -22.96
CA MET A 1 7.14 -27.53 -23.01
C MET A 1 6.36 -27.50 -21.73
N ALA A 2 6.25 -26.34 -21.10
CA ALA A 2 5.37 -26.17 -19.96
C ALA A 2 3.92 -26.35 -20.44
N ASN A 3 3.10 -27.11 -19.69
CA ASN A 3 1.71 -27.38 -20.04
C ASN A 3 0.77 -26.43 -19.30
N ARG A 4 1.22 -25.85 -18.17
CA ARG A 4 0.47 -24.89 -17.36
C ARG A 4 1.41 -24.03 -16.53
N ILE A 5 0.89 -22.89 -16.09
CA ILE A 5 1.55 -22.04 -15.10
C ILE A 5 0.73 -22.15 -13.81
N TYR A 6 1.38 -22.35 -12.67
CA TYR A 6 0.75 -22.38 -11.36
C TYR A 6 1.53 -21.47 -10.39
N PHE A 7 0.98 -21.19 -9.22
CA PHE A 7 1.48 -20.15 -8.31
C PHE A 7 2.97 -20.29 -7.96
N ALA A 8 3.48 -21.51 -7.75
CA ALA A 8 4.88 -21.73 -7.38
C ALA A 8 5.88 -21.44 -8.52
N ASN A 9 5.39 -21.31 -9.76
CA ASN A 9 6.20 -21.05 -10.95
C ASN A 9 6.18 -19.60 -11.39
N GLN A 10 5.84 -18.68 -10.49
CA GLN A 10 5.82 -17.25 -10.74
C GLN A 10 6.52 -16.51 -9.62
N GLN A 11 7.24 -15.47 -9.98
CA GLN A 11 7.86 -14.55 -9.02
C GLN A 11 7.88 -13.14 -9.61
N VAL A 12 7.71 -12.14 -8.74
CA VAL A 12 7.75 -10.73 -9.09
C VAL A 12 9.02 -10.09 -8.54
N ALA A 13 9.64 -9.23 -9.33
CA ALA A 13 10.78 -8.43 -8.91
C ALA A 13 10.63 -7.00 -9.43
N PHE A 14 11.27 -6.07 -8.73
CA PHE A 14 11.24 -4.65 -9.05
C PHE A 14 12.64 -4.08 -9.16
N ARG A 15 12.80 -3.13 -10.07
CA ARG A 15 13.99 -2.31 -10.17
C ARG A 15 13.60 -0.85 -10.26
N ARG A 16 14.22 -0.04 -9.46
CA ARG A 16 14.04 1.41 -9.54
C ARG A 16 14.84 1.97 -10.69
N ASP A 17 14.31 3.01 -11.31
CA ASP A 17 14.85 3.62 -12.51
C ASP A 17 16.34 4.00 -12.38
N ALA A 18 16.76 4.50 -11.24
CA ALA A 18 18.11 4.99 -11.00
C ALA A 18 19.12 3.93 -10.54
N THR A 19 18.69 2.69 -10.28
CA THR A 19 19.55 1.65 -9.70
C THR A 19 19.67 0.44 -10.61
N ALA A 20 20.84 -0.21 -10.62
CA ALA A 20 21.03 -1.48 -11.33
C ALA A 20 20.56 -2.69 -10.50
N VAL A 21 20.04 -2.46 -9.28
CA VAL A 21 19.70 -3.52 -8.33
C VAL A 21 18.23 -3.89 -8.47
N TRP A 22 17.98 -5.19 -8.58
CA TRP A 22 16.66 -5.79 -8.57
C TRP A 22 16.33 -6.29 -7.16
N TYR A 23 15.08 -6.18 -6.79
CA TYR A 23 14.54 -6.64 -5.51
C TYR A 23 13.41 -7.61 -5.77
N ALA A 24 13.54 -8.85 -5.34
CA ALA A 24 12.46 -9.82 -5.39
C ALA A 24 11.40 -9.48 -4.34
N ALA A 25 10.13 -9.61 -4.72
CA ALA A 25 9.02 -9.44 -3.79
C ALA A 25 8.73 -10.76 -3.07
N HIS A 26 8.94 -10.79 -1.76
CA HIS A 26 8.60 -11.93 -0.92
C HIS A 26 7.17 -11.83 -0.41
N GLY A 27 6.56 -12.97 -0.09
CA GLY A 27 5.22 -13.03 0.51
C GLY A 27 4.07 -12.68 -0.43
N VAL A 28 4.32 -12.50 -1.75
CA VAL A 28 3.29 -12.21 -2.74
C VAL A 28 2.37 -13.42 -2.89
N GLN A 29 1.06 -13.19 -2.71
CA GLN A 29 0.01 -14.21 -2.79
C GLN A 29 -0.69 -14.21 -4.13
N SER A 30 -0.79 -13.05 -4.76
CA SER A 30 -1.42 -12.91 -6.07
C SER A 30 -0.77 -11.80 -6.88
N VAL A 31 -0.77 -11.99 -8.20
CA VAL A 31 -0.37 -10.99 -9.18
C VAL A 31 -1.31 -11.06 -10.37
N ALA A 32 -1.78 -9.93 -10.83
CA ALA A 32 -2.54 -9.81 -12.06
C ALA A 32 -1.97 -8.66 -12.91
N VAL A 33 -1.96 -8.85 -14.23
CA VAL A 33 -1.49 -7.84 -15.18
C VAL A 33 -2.55 -7.65 -16.24
N THR A 34 -3.12 -6.47 -16.29
CA THR A 34 -4.11 -6.05 -17.28
C THR A 34 -3.45 -5.16 -18.31
N THR A 35 -3.82 -5.31 -19.56
CA THR A 35 -3.38 -4.43 -20.65
C THR A 35 -4.60 -3.99 -21.42
N THR A 36 -4.84 -2.69 -21.47
CA THR A 36 -5.93 -2.08 -22.21
C THR A 36 -5.36 -1.35 -23.41
N PHE A 37 -5.86 -1.68 -24.57
CA PHE A 37 -5.54 -0.94 -25.80
C PHE A 37 -6.62 0.10 -26.05
N ASN A 38 -6.25 1.36 -26.02
CA ASN A 38 -7.16 2.47 -26.25
C ASN A 38 -7.33 2.64 -27.76
N LEU A 39 -8.45 2.13 -28.29
CA LEU A 39 -8.78 2.20 -29.71
C LEU A 39 -9.88 3.22 -29.93
N GLU A 40 -9.63 4.18 -30.79
CA GLU A 40 -10.63 5.14 -31.27
C GLU A 40 -11.06 4.76 -32.68
N GLN A 41 -12.36 4.87 -32.95
CA GLN A 41 -12.93 4.55 -34.25
C GLN A 41 -13.33 5.83 -34.98
N ALA A 42 -12.78 6.04 -36.15
CA ALA A 42 -13.19 7.10 -37.03
C ALA A 42 -14.26 6.58 -38.02
N PHE A 43 -15.31 7.36 -38.20
CA PHE A 43 -16.36 7.06 -39.14
C PHE A 43 -16.45 8.14 -40.21
N GLU A 44 -16.83 7.77 -41.44
CA GLU A 44 -17.02 8.67 -42.55
C GLU A 44 -18.54 8.86 -42.86
N LEU A 45 -18.91 10.07 -43.20
CA LEU A 45 -20.30 10.38 -43.63
C LEU A 45 -20.62 9.62 -44.90
N GLY A 46 -21.71 8.85 -44.86
CA GLY A 46 -22.19 8.12 -46.04
C GLY A 46 -21.86 6.63 -46.04
N GLN A 47 -21.17 6.12 -45.04
CA GLN A 47 -20.93 4.67 -44.84
C GLN A 47 -21.09 4.25 -43.40
N LEU A 48 -21.54 3.01 -43.20
CA LEU A 48 -21.68 2.41 -41.88
C LEU A 48 -20.41 1.69 -41.44
N ALA A 49 -19.50 1.41 -42.35
CA ALA A 49 -18.24 0.74 -42.02
C ALA A 49 -17.29 1.71 -41.27
N ILE A 50 -16.48 1.15 -40.39
CA ILE A 50 -15.43 1.94 -39.76
C ILE A 50 -14.44 2.40 -40.83
N TYR A 51 -14.16 3.70 -40.88
CA TYR A 51 -13.18 4.27 -41.79
C TYR A 51 -11.77 3.91 -41.39
N GLU A 52 -11.43 4.10 -40.09
CA GLU A 52 -10.13 3.80 -39.54
C GLU A 52 -10.23 3.49 -38.04
N ASN A 53 -9.39 2.58 -37.57
CA ASN A 53 -9.14 2.37 -36.14
C ASN A 53 -7.84 3.08 -35.78
N ILE A 54 -7.93 4.09 -34.92
CA ILE A 54 -6.79 4.84 -34.41
C ILE A 54 -6.32 4.18 -33.13
N GLU A 55 -5.07 3.75 -33.08
CA GLU A 55 -4.48 3.14 -31.89
C GLU A 55 -3.98 4.22 -30.93
N GLY A 56 -4.56 4.27 -29.74
CA GLY A 56 -4.09 5.06 -28.60
C GLY A 56 -2.88 4.45 -27.89
N VAL A 57 -2.43 5.11 -26.84
CA VAL A 57 -1.39 4.57 -25.95
C VAL A 57 -2.00 3.45 -25.11
N PRO A 58 -1.35 2.28 -25.00
CA PRO A 58 -1.84 1.21 -24.14
C PRO A 58 -1.69 1.58 -22.65
N ASP A 59 -2.65 1.18 -21.86
CA ASP A 59 -2.58 1.23 -20.40
C ASP A 59 -2.28 -0.15 -19.83
N ILE A 60 -1.32 -0.20 -18.93
CA ILE A 60 -0.89 -1.40 -18.26
C ILE A 60 -1.09 -1.21 -16.77
N GLU A 61 -1.85 -2.10 -16.17
CA GLU A 61 -2.08 -2.15 -14.75
C GLU A 61 -1.59 -3.48 -14.20
N MET A 62 -0.85 -3.42 -13.11
CA MET A 62 -0.41 -4.60 -12.38
C MET A 62 -0.85 -4.47 -10.92
N THR A 63 -1.67 -5.42 -10.49
CA THR A 63 -2.16 -5.51 -9.11
C THR A 63 -1.51 -6.67 -8.40
N MET A 64 -1.15 -6.46 -7.15
CA MET A 64 -0.44 -7.45 -6.34
C MET A 64 -0.96 -7.43 -4.92
N SER A 65 -1.06 -8.60 -4.33
CA SER A 65 -1.35 -8.78 -2.91
C SER A 65 -0.20 -9.53 -2.23
N LYS A 66 0.24 -9.04 -1.08
CA LYS A 66 1.32 -9.59 -0.27
C LYS A 66 0.88 -9.73 1.17
N VAL A 67 1.30 -10.81 1.83
CA VAL A 67 1.17 -10.92 3.30
C VAL A 67 2.28 -10.12 3.99
N LEU A 68 1.98 -9.53 5.15
CA LEU A 68 2.98 -8.88 5.97
C LEU A 68 3.79 -9.95 6.72
N ASP A 69 5.06 -10.08 6.37
CA ASP A 69 5.93 -11.19 6.79
C ASP A 69 7.31 -10.75 7.29
N GLY A 70 7.52 -9.44 7.45
CA GLY A 70 8.79 -8.85 7.88
C GLY A 70 9.80 -8.61 6.75
N TYR A 71 9.49 -8.99 5.52
CA TYR A 71 10.25 -8.57 4.34
C TYR A 71 9.76 -7.23 3.81
N ALA A 72 10.55 -6.60 2.94
CA ALA A 72 10.23 -5.30 2.35
C ALA A 72 8.80 -5.25 1.80
N LEU A 73 8.09 -4.19 2.11
CA LEU A 73 6.73 -3.94 1.63
C LEU A 73 6.74 -3.69 0.12
N LEU A 74 5.69 -4.09 -0.58
CA LEU A 74 5.53 -3.78 -2.01
C LEU A 74 5.56 -2.27 -2.25
N TYR A 75 4.88 -1.50 -1.40
CA TYR A 75 4.90 -0.03 -1.47
C TYR A 75 6.32 0.54 -1.46
N HIS A 76 7.22 -0.02 -0.64
CA HIS A 76 8.62 0.41 -0.58
C HIS A 76 9.42 -0.05 -1.80
N LEU A 77 9.07 -1.17 -2.40
CA LEU A 77 9.73 -1.67 -3.61
C LEU A 77 9.35 -0.87 -4.86
N VAL A 78 8.09 -0.42 -4.92
CA VAL A 78 7.55 0.32 -6.08
C VAL A 78 7.62 1.84 -5.95
N THR A 79 8.06 2.36 -4.81
CA THR A 79 8.24 3.80 -4.58
C THR A 79 9.67 4.10 -4.17
N ASN A 80 10.07 5.36 -4.22
CA ASN A 80 11.40 5.78 -3.82
C ASN A 80 11.30 7.01 -2.92
N GLU A 81 12.06 7.04 -1.85
CA GLU A 81 12.27 8.27 -1.12
C GLU A 81 13.30 9.14 -1.84
N ALA A 82 12.98 10.41 -2.06
CA ALA A 82 13.97 11.35 -2.57
C ALA A 82 15.09 11.52 -1.53
N ALA A 83 16.30 11.10 -1.87
CA ALA A 83 17.46 11.24 -1.00
C ALA A 83 17.65 12.72 -0.62
N GLY A 84 17.72 13.02 0.68
CA GLY A 84 18.10 14.33 1.19
C GLY A 84 16.99 15.18 1.82
N HIS A 85 15.76 14.70 1.89
CA HIS A 85 14.74 15.36 2.68
C HIS A 85 14.80 14.86 4.13
N GLY A 86 15.17 15.72 5.06
CA GLY A 86 15.25 15.42 6.50
C GLY A 86 13.88 15.15 7.17
N HIS A 87 12.84 14.98 6.37
CA HIS A 87 11.49 14.60 6.75
C HIS A 87 11.24 13.20 6.22
N GLY A 88 10.70 12.32 7.02
CA GLY A 88 10.45 10.93 6.65
C GLY A 88 9.77 10.70 5.31
N PRO A 89 9.55 9.46 4.93
CA PRO A 89 9.01 9.09 3.62
C PRO A 89 7.56 9.60 3.47
N THR A 90 7.41 10.83 3.05
CA THR A 90 6.11 11.45 2.81
C THR A 90 5.46 10.89 1.55
N LEU A 91 4.14 10.93 1.49
CA LEU A 91 3.37 10.52 0.32
C LEU A 91 3.85 11.26 -0.95
N ALA A 92 4.06 12.57 -0.86
CA ALA A 92 4.54 13.38 -1.98
C ALA A 92 5.96 13.00 -2.42
N GLY A 93 6.85 12.69 -1.47
CA GLY A 93 8.23 12.28 -1.78
C GLY A 93 8.31 10.94 -2.51
N ARG A 94 7.44 10.00 -2.14
CA ARG A 94 7.40 8.66 -2.74
C ARG A 94 6.59 8.58 -4.03
N SER A 95 5.61 9.47 -4.21
CA SER A 95 4.60 9.33 -5.26
C SER A 95 5.12 9.44 -6.69
N ASN A 96 6.24 10.11 -6.94
CA ASN A 96 6.78 10.35 -8.29
C ASN A 96 7.87 9.36 -8.72
N ALA A 97 8.06 8.28 -7.98
CA ALA A 97 9.03 7.27 -8.35
C ALA A 97 8.57 6.43 -9.55
N LYS A 98 9.48 6.21 -10.48
CA LYS A 98 9.35 5.21 -11.56
C LYS A 98 9.96 3.90 -11.12
N VAL A 99 9.34 2.80 -11.54
CA VAL A 99 9.84 1.45 -11.31
C VAL A 99 9.71 0.60 -12.58
N VAL A 100 10.59 -0.37 -12.72
CA VAL A 100 10.44 -1.47 -13.66
C VAL A 100 9.98 -2.69 -12.89
N ALA A 101 8.86 -3.24 -13.29
CA ALA A 101 8.35 -4.49 -12.74
C ALA A 101 8.68 -5.66 -13.66
N ALA A 102 9.09 -6.78 -13.09
CA ALA A 102 9.32 -8.01 -13.82
C ALA A 102 8.50 -9.14 -13.22
N LEU A 103 7.90 -9.96 -14.09
CA LEU A 103 7.23 -11.20 -13.73
C LEU A 103 7.95 -12.36 -14.42
N GLY A 104 8.61 -13.20 -13.64
CA GLY A 104 9.25 -14.43 -14.11
C GLY A 104 8.29 -15.60 -14.08
N VAL A 105 8.36 -16.45 -15.11
CA VAL A 105 7.56 -17.68 -15.23
C VAL A 105 8.51 -18.84 -15.49
N TRP A 106 8.45 -19.86 -14.64
CA TRP A 106 9.25 -21.09 -14.72
C TRP A 106 8.45 -22.25 -15.31
N PRO A 107 9.14 -23.31 -15.80
CA PRO A 107 8.46 -24.50 -16.30
C PRO A 107 7.64 -25.20 -15.23
N ASP A 108 6.54 -25.85 -15.62
CA ASP A 108 5.67 -26.64 -14.75
C ASP A 108 6.32 -27.94 -14.23
N THR A 109 7.54 -28.22 -14.65
CA THR A 109 8.37 -29.32 -14.13
C THR A 109 9.15 -28.96 -12.87
N GLN A 110 9.05 -27.72 -12.43
CA GLN A 110 9.69 -27.20 -11.21
C GLN A 110 8.64 -26.99 -10.13
N ASP A 111 9.04 -27.18 -8.89
CA ASP A 111 8.21 -26.98 -7.70
C ASP A 111 8.47 -25.61 -7.02
N SER A 112 9.36 -24.82 -7.61
CA SER A 112 9.71 -23.49 -7.13
C SER A 112 10.24 -22.60 -8.27
N ALA A 113 10.16 -21.28 -8.10
CA ALA A 113 10.76 -20.28 -8.96
C ALA A 113 12.27 -20.19 -8.69
N SER A 114 13.04 -21.16 -9.20
CA SER A 114 14.49 -21.22 -9.02
C SER A 114 15.25 -21.25 -10.35
N GLY A 115 16.44 -20.65 -10.40
CA GLY A 115 17.22 -20.50 -11.61
C GLY A 115 16.60 -19.50 -12.59
N ASN A 116 16.89 -19.66 -13.88
CA ASN A 116 16.39 -18.75 -14.91
C ASN A 116 14.93 -19.06 -15.28
N PRO A 117 14.05 -18.05 -15.37
CA PRO A 117 12.70 -18.23 -15.85
C PRO A 117 12.69 -18.64 -17.34
N SER A 118 11.70 -19.43 -17.75
CA SER A 118 11.50 -19.78 -19.16
C SER A 118 10.92 -18.63 -19.98
N GLN A 119 10.10 -17.82 -19.33
CA GLN A 119 9.48 -16.61 -19.89
C GLN A 119 9.57 -15.49 -18.86
N GLN A 120 9.68 -14.27 -19.34
CA GLN A 120 9.75 -13.10 -18.50
C GLN A 120 8.95 -11.97 -19.11
N MET A 121 8.12 -11.34 -18.31
CA MET A 121 7.52 -10.06 -18.61
C MET A 121 8.37 -8.95 -17.96
N GLU A 122 8.53 -7.86 -18.66
CA GLU A 122 8.99 -6.59 -18.08
C GLU A 122 7.99 -5.49 -18.41
N ALA A 123 7.67 -4.68 -17.41
CA ALA A 123 6.88 -3.47 -17.56
C ALA A 123 7.71 -2.30 -17.04
N SER A 124 8.03 -1.35 -17.92
CA SER A 124 8.85 -0.17 -17.60
C SER A 124 8.00 1.08 -17.43
N GLY A 125 8.55 2.08 -16.72
CA GLY A 125 7.84 3.34 -16.50
C GLY A 125 6.61 3.17 -15.63
N MET A 126 6.57 2.19 -14.73
CA MET A 126 5.45 1.94 -13.84
C MET A 126 5.48 2.89 -12.64
N PHE A 127 4.31 3.33 -12.21
CA PHE A 127 4.11 4.18 -11.04
C PHE A 127 3.11 3.54 -10.08
N CYS A 128 3.32 3.70 -8.78
CA CYS A 128 2.33 3.31 -7.78
C CYS A 128 1.05 4.14 -7.97
N SER A 129 -0.10 3.50 -8.13
CA SER A 129 -1.41 4.14 -8.27
C SER A 129 -2.25 4.02 -7.02
N ALA A 130 -2.28 2.86 -6.39
CA ALA A 130 -3.04 2.66 -5.17
C ALA A 130 -2.30 1.74 -4.21
N VAL A 131 -2.55 1.93 -2.93
CA VAL A 131 -2.07 1.04 -1.87
C VAL A 131 -3.14 0.88 -0.80
N SER A 132 -3.30 -0.34 -0.31
CA SER A 132 -4.13 -0.62 0.84
C SER A 132 -3.46 -1.62 1.80
N TYR A 133 -3.76 -1.48 3.07
CA TYR A 133 -3.33 -2.37 4.15
C TYR A 133 -4.56 -2.90 4.87
N ASN A 134 -4.63 -4.21 5.01
CA ASN A 134 -5.75 -4.89 5.64
C ASN A 134 -5.28 -5.67 6.85
N PHE A 135 -5.92 -5.43 7.99
CA PHE A 135 -5.65 -6.06 9.28
C PHE A 135 -6.92 -6.78 9.76
N PRO A 136 -7.25 -7.95 9.20
CA PRO A 136 -8.45 -8.71 9.53
C PRO A 136 -8.27 -9.53 10.81
N LEU A 137 -9.40 -9.92 11.44
CA LEU A 137 -9.40 -10.75 12.64
C LEU A 137 -8.94 -12.20 12.38
N GLU A 138 -9.39 -12.82 11.29
CA GLU A 138 -9.21 -14.26 11.06
C GLU A 138 -8.14 -14.60 10.04
N ASP A 139 -7.83 -13.68 9.13
CA ASP A 139 -6.85 -13.87 8.07
C ASP A 139 -5.48 -13.27 8.39
N ASN A 140 -4.54 -13.47 7.48
CA ASN A 140 -3.23 -12.84 7.55
C ASN A 140 -3.33 -11.36 7.21
N PHE A 141 -2.50 -10.53 7.83
CA PHE A 141 -2.37 -9.14 7.46
C PHE A 141 -1.78 -9.03 6.05
N SER A 142 -2.35 -8.14 5.25
CA SER A 142 -1.97 -7.99 3.84
C SER A 142 -1.74 -6.55 3.43
N GLU A 143 -0.94 -6.43 2.39
CA GLU A 143 -0.70 -5.21 1.62
C GLU A 143 -1.11 -5.47 0.18
N ASP A 144 -1.95 -4.60 -0.37
CA ASP A 144 -2.34 -4.63 -1.77
C ASP A 144 -1.82 -3.37 -2.47
N VAL A 145 -1.13 -3.57 -3.60
CA VAL A 145 -0.52 -2.47 -4.36
C VAL A 145 -0.89 -2.59 -5.82
N THR A 146 -1.29 -1.46 -6.40
CA THR A 146 -1.55 -1.30 -7.83
C THR A 146 -0.52 -0.35 -8.43
N ILE A 147 0.11 -0.77 -9.53
CA ILE A 147 1.02 0.05 -10.32
C ILE A 147 0.52 0.17 -11.75
N VAL A 148 0.75 1.33 -12.36
CA VAL A 148 0.26 1.66 -13.70
C VAL A 148 1.38 2.20 -14.59
N GLY A 149 1.32 1.91 -15.89
CA GLY A 149 2.30 2.34 -16.88
C GLY A 149 1.83 2.09 -18.31
N ASN A 150 2.71 2.29 -19.29
CA ASN A 150 2.36 2.19 -20.70
C ASN A 150 3.17 1.15 -21.47
N ASN A 151 4.26 0.64 -20.91
CA ASN A 151 5.19 -0.25 -21.62
C ASN A 151 5.23 -1.64 -20.97
N LYS A 152 4.98 -2.66 -21.75
CA LYS A 152 5.08 -4.07 -21.34
C LYS A 152 5.59 -4.93 -22.49
N GLY A 153 6.52 -5.81 -22.21
CA GLY A 153 6.98 -6.80 -23.15
C GLY A 153 7.22 -8.16 -22.53
N TRP A 154 7.02 -9.21 -23.33
CA TRP A 154 7.34 -10.58 -22.98
C TRP A 154 8.52 -11.09 -23.79
N LYS A 155 9.41 -11.84 -23.16
CA LYS A 155 10.53 -12.50 -23.84
C LYS A 155 10.77 -13.90 -23.29
N ALA A 156 11.38 -14.74 -24.13
CA ALA A 156 11.96 -16.00 -23.66
C ALA A 156 13.28 -15.73 -22.93
N ALA A 157 13.63 -16.57 -21.96
CA ALA A 157 14.90 -16.48 -21.23
C ALA A 157 16.09 -16.51 -22.20
N GLY A 158 17.07 -15.65 -21.94
CA GLY A 158 18.31 -15.58 -22.72
C GLY A 158 18.25 -14.70 -23.97
N VAL A 159 17.12 -14.10 -24.32
CA VAL A 159 17.01 -13.15 -25.43
C VAL A 159 17.15 -11.73 -24.90
N ALA A 160 18.27 -11.09 -25.22
CA ALA A 160 18.49 -9.66 -24.95
C ALA A 160 17.70 -8.84 -25.98
N THR A 161 16.51 -8.43 -25.67
CA THR A 161 15.75 -7.44 -26.45
C THR A 161 15.53 -6.22 -25.59
N ALA A 162 15.91 -5.05 -26.08
CA ALA A 162 15.53 -3.80 -25.43
C ALA A 162 14.02 -3.62 -25.61
N ILE A 163 13.26 -3.56 -24.50
CA ILE A 163 11.81 -3.28 -24.50
C ILE A 163 11.55 -1.86 -24.02
N ASP A 164 12.58 -1.17 -23.55
CA ASP A 164 12.41 0.16 -23.01
C ASP A 164 12.37 1.21 -24.11
N CYS A 165 11.21 1.78 -24.32
CA CYS A 165 11.01 2.95 -25.17
C CYS A 165 11.34 4.27 -24.45
N ASP A 166 11.36 4.27 -23.12
CA ASP A 166 11.58 5.49 -22.31
C ASP A 166 13.08 5.83 -22.17
N THR A 167 13.96 4.83 -22.26
CA THR A 167 15.40 5.03 -22.11
C THR A 167 16.15 4.28 -23.20
N PRO A 168 16.54 4.94 -24.28
CA PRO A 168 17.34 4.31 -25.35
C PRO A 168 18.63 3.73 -24.75
N GLY A 169 18.79 2.42 -24.84
CA GLY A 169 19.98 1.73 -24.35
C GLY A 169 19.77 0.86 -23.11
N TRP A 170 18.58 0.74 -22.61
CA TRP A 170 18.25 -0.29 -21.61
C TRP A 170 18.32 -1.68 -22.26
N ALA A 171 19.50 -2.29 -22.19
CA ALA A 171 19.58 -3.71 -22.41
C ALA A 171 18.80 -4.40 -21.30
N MET A 172 17.78 -5.17 -21.65
CA MET A 172 17.21 -6.12 -20.71
C MET A 172 18.34 -6.98 -20.18
N VAL A 173 18.62 -6.84 -18.90
CA VAL A 173 19.59 -7.70 -18.24
C VAL A 173 19.11 -9.12 -18.47
N THR A 174 19.97 -9.94 -19.12
CA THR A 174 19.73 -11.39 -19.16
C THR A 174 19.32 -11.83 -17.77
N ALA A 175 18.28 -12.63 -17.68
CA ALA A 175 17.55 -13.00 -16.46
C ALA A 175 18.40 -13.66 -15.34
N THR A 176 19.70 -13.60 -15.46
CA THR A 176 20.64 -14.04 -14.44
C THR A 176 20.77 -12.97 -13.38
N GLY A 177 20.09 -13.11 -12.30
CA GLY A 177 20.39 -12.38 -11.10
C GLY A 177 19.22 -11.87 -10.28
N TYR A 178 18.09 -11.46 -10.86
CA TYR A 178 17.03 -10.87 -10.05
C TYR A 178 15.91 -11.85 -9.61
N PHE A 179 15.89 -13.03 -10.20
CA PHE A 179 15.10 -14.15 -9.74
C PHE A 179 15.96 -15.28 -9.15
N SER A 180 17.27 -15.09 -8.97
CA SER A 180 18.11 -16.09 -8.32
C SER A 180 17.83 -16.09 -6.83
N GLY A 181 17.57 -17.23 -6.25
CA GLY A 181 17.05 -17.41 -4.89
C GLY A 181 17.87 -16.89 -3.71
N ASN A 182 18.88 -16.07 -3.99
CA ASN A 182 19.62 -15.26 -3.02
C ASN A 182 19.36 -13.77 -3.18
N ASP A 183 18.27 -13.39 -3.81
CA ASP A 183 17.82 -12.02 -3.92
C ASP A 183 17.32 -11.43 -2.62
N ASP A 184 17.66 -12.09 -1.61
CA ASP A 184 17.87 -11.58 -0.29
C ASP A 184 18.96 -10.51 -0.31
N ALA A 185 18.98 -9.69 -1.36
CA ALA A 185 19.70 -8.44 -1.37
C ALA A 185 19.64 -7.81 0.01
N PRO A 186 20.59 -7.06 0.46
CA PRO A 186 21.01 -6.85 1.86
C PRO A 186 19.91 -6.60 2.91
N TYR A 187 18.67 -6.70 2.53
CA TYR A 187 17.50 -6.44 3.38
C TYR A 187 16.73 -7.69 3.83
N ALA A 188 17.02 -8.86 3.29
CA ALA A 188 16.34 -10.09 3.69
C ALA A 188 16.69 -10.56 5.09
N GLU A 189 17.85 -10.18 5.58
CA GLU A 189 18.28 -10.50 6.93
C GLU A 189 17.63 -9.62 8.00
N THR A 190 17.07 -8.50 7.62
CA THR A 190 16.29 -7.63 8.50
C THR A 190 14.80 -7.98 8.45
N ARG A 191 14.47 -9.18 8.87
CA ARG A 191 13.11 -9.48 9.28
C ARG A 191 12.79 -8.62 10.48
N GLY A 192 11.80 -7.73 10.37
CA GLY A 192 11.22 -6.87 11.40
C GLY A 192 12.07 -6.67 12.61
N ASN A 193 11.95 -6.02 13.52
CA ASN A 193 12.64 -5.79 14.76
C ASN A 193 14.04 -6.48 14.91
N ALA A 194 15.07 -5.70 15.14
CA ALA A 194 16.48 -6.09 15.28
C ALA A 194 16.79 -7.26 16.29
N SER A 195 15.79 -7.76 17.00
CA SER A 195 15.88 -8.91 17.90
C SER A 195 15.46 -10.23 17.26
N GLY A 196 15.04 -10.24 16.01
CA GLY A 196 14.65 -11.48 15.30
C GLY A 196 13.42 -12.21 15.88
N GLN A 197 12.69 -11.56 16.78
CA GLN A 197 11.69 -12.21 17.62
C GLN A 197 10.30 -12.29 16.95
N TYR A 198 10.06 -11.57 15.85
CA TYR A 198 8.72 -11.41 15.28
C TYR A 198 8.67 -11.58 13.75
N GLY A 199 9.65 -12.28 13.18
CA GLY A 199 9.62 -12.62 11.76
C GLY A 199 8.63 -13.73 11.46
N GLY A 200 7.85 -13.56 10.39
CA GLY A 200 6.82 -14.50 9.94
C GLY A 200 5.55 -13.77 9.56
N VAL A 201 4.60 -14.52 9.01
CA VAL A 201 3.31 -13.98 8.59
C VAL A 201 2.55 -13.44 9.80
N ASN A 202 2.13 -12.19 9.71
CA ASN A 202 1.43 -11.50 10.77
C ASN A 202 -0.07 -11.76 10.73
N ARG A 203 -0.65 -11.87 11.92
CA ARG A 203 -2.07 -12.11 12.18
C ARG A 203 -2.54 -11.22 13.32
N ARG A 204 -3.79 -11.38 13.74
CA ARG A 204 -4.45 -10.62 14.81
C ARG A 204 -3.61 -10.41 16.08
N GLU A 205 -2.85 -11.42 16.51
CA GLU A 205 -2.00 -11.34 17.69
C GLU A 205 -0.74 -10.50 17.50
N ASN A 206 -0.43 -10.12 16.26
CA ASN A 206 0.76 -9.36 15.93
C ASN A 206 0.50 -7.84 15.78
N LEU A 207 -0.73 -7.37 16.03
CA LEU A 207 -0.98 -5.94 16.17
C LEU A 207 -0.40 -5.46 17.51
N SER A 208 0.46 -4.44 17.45
CA SER A 208 1.21 -3.98 18.62
C SER A 208 0.42 -2.95 19.40
N PHE A 209 0.07 -3.26 20.66
CA PHE A 209 -0.60 -2.34 21.58
C PHE A 209 0.31 -2.02 22.76
N ALA A 210 0.20 -0.81 23.29
CA ALA A 210 0.89 -0.43 24.52
C ALA A 210 0.33 -1.20 25.73
N SER A 211 1.18 -1.78 26.54
CA SER A 211 0.77 -2.52 27.74
C SER A 211 0.42 -1.62 28.93
N SER A 212 0.76 -0.34 28.88
CA SER A 212 0.43 0.65 29.91
C SER A 212 0.66 2.05 29.36
N SER A 213 0.12 3.07 30.04
CA SER A 213 0.39 4.48 29.85
C SER A 213 1.85 4.89 30.11
N SER A 214 2.77 3.96 29.98
CA SER A 214 4.18 4.22 30.17
C SER A 214 4.64 5.13 29.03
N SER A 215 4.98 6.26 29.36
CA SER A 215 6.04 7.20 29.03
C SER A 215 7.10 6.75 28.02
N ASP A 216 6.83 5.88 27.08
CA ASP A 216 7.60 5.77 25.86
C ASP A 216 7.36 7.07 25.07
N ALA A 217 8.12 8.07 25.50
CA ALA A 217 8.19 9.37 24.92
C ALA A 217 8.49 9.20 23.41
N GLY A 218 7.44 9.10 22.65
CA GLY A 218 7.53 8.86 21.24
C GLY A 218 6.56 7.84 20.66
N GLY A 219 5.92 7.00 21.45
CA GLY A 219 4.73 6.17 21.14
C GLY A 219 4.53 5.57 19.74
N VAL A 220 5.57 5.46 18.96
CA VAL A 220 5.50 5.14 17.53
C VAL A 220 5.51 3.65 17.28
N ASP A 221 5.85 2.87 18.30
CA ASP A 221 5.95 1.41 18.21
C ASP A 221 4.62 0.71 18.50
N TYR A 222 3.59 1.49 18.82
CA TYR A 222 2.30 0.96 19.23
C TYR A 222 1.17 1.56 18.41
N THR A 223 0.14 0.78 18.20
CA THR A 223 -1.10 1.24 17.58
C THR A 223 -1.77 2.27 18.48
N HIS A 224 -2.13 3.39 17.87
CA HIS A 224 -2.85 4.50 18.48
C HIS A 224 -4.12 4.74 17.65
N LEU A 225 -5.25 4.65 18.28
CA LEU A 225 -6.56 4.79 17.64
C LEU A 225 -7.26 6.08 18.08
N PRO A 226 -8.27 6.55 17.33
CA PRO A 226 -9.06 7.71 17.70
C PRO A 226 -9.67 7.58 19.10
N THR A 227 -9.57 8.65 19.88
CA THR A 227 -10.08 8.71 21.25
C THR A 227 -11.61 8.70 21.34
N GLU A 228 -12.27 8.90 20.19
CA GLU A 228 -13.73 8.83 20.06
C GLU A 228 -14.25 7.39 20.06
N LEU A 229 -13.37 6.42 19.79
CA LEU A 229 -13.76 5.01 19.76
C LEU A 229 -14.06 4.47 21.15
N PRO A 230 -15.12 3.66 21.32
CA PRO A 230 -15.46 3.05 22.60
C PRO A 230 -14.29 2.23 23.17
N GLY A 231 -13.89 2.53 24.42
CA GLY A 231 -12.85 1.81 25.12
C GLY A 231 -11.40 2.23 24.80
N VAL A 232 -11.21 3.18 23.92
CA VAL A 232 -9.92 3.89 23.72
C VAL A 232 -9.80 4.96 24.83
N ASP A 233 -8.62 5.10 25.43
CA ASP A 233 -8.40 6.12 26.44
C ASP A 233 -8.22 7.52 25.81
N ASN A 234 -8.18 8.56 26.66
CA ASN A 234 -8.04 9.95 26.20
C ASN A 234 -6.69 10.25 25.50
N ASN A 235 -5.78 9.30 25.46
CA ASN A 235 -4.50 9.40 24.78
C ASN A 235 -4.43 8.50 23.52
N GLY A 236 -5.55 7.87 23.12
CA GLY A 236 -5.59 6.99 21.96
C GLY A 236 -4.97 5.60 22.18
N TRP A 237 -4.67 5.24 23.39
CA TRP A 237 -4.08 3.94 23.72
C TRP A 237 -5.13 2.89 24.04
N ILE A 238 -4.83 1.66 23.59
CA ILE A 238 -5.62 0.48 23.92
C ILE A 238 -4.81 -0.37 24.87
N ASN A 239 -5.37 -0.69 26.03
CA ASN A 239 -4.81 -1.70 26.91
C ASN A 239 -5.65 -2.98 26.81
N PRO A 240 -5.25 -3.97 26.01
CA PRO A 240 -6.03 -5.19 25.83
C PRO A 240 -6.10 -6.05 27.10
N GLN A 241 -5.29 -5.75 28.12
CA GLN A 241 -5.27 -6.50 29.39
C GLN A 241 -6.05 -5.81 30.52
N ALA A 242 -6.51 -4.58 30.32
CA ALA A 242 -7.33 -3.91 31.32
C ALA A 242 -8.77 -4.44 31.25
N ALA A 243 -9.24 -5.03 32.34
CA ALA A 243 -10.59 -5.58 32.44
C ALA A 243 -11.74 -4.57 32.21
N ALA A 244 -11.41 -3.28 32.12
CA ALA A 244 -12.35 -2.21 31.86
C ALA A 244 -12.31 -1.68 30.41
N ASN A 245 -11.30 -2.04 29.62
CA ASN A 245 -11.12 -1.54 28.25
C ASN A 245 -11.51 -2.63 27.27
N THR A 246 -12.69 -2.49 26.75
CA THR A 246 -13.33 -3.47 25.88
C THR A 246 -13.36 -2.97 24.45
N VAL A 247 -12.19 -2.63 23.91
CA VAL A 247 -12.08 -2.38 22.48
C VAL A 247 -12.03 -3.74 21.78
N HIS A 248 -13.09 -4.11 21.11
CA HIS A 248 -13.19 -5.37 20.39
C HIS A 248 -13.04 -5.13 18.89
N LEU A 249 -11.81 -4.82 18.46
CA LEU A 249 -11.48 -4.64 17.05
C LEU A 249 -11.73 -5.93 16.26
N GLN A 250 -12.36 -5.77 15.10
CA GLN A 250 -12.60 -6.85 14.14
C GLN A 250 -11.73 -6.71 12.89
N SER A 251 -11.62 -5.49 12.38
CA SER A 251 -10.75 -5.20 11.26
C SER A 251 -10.30 -3.74 11.25
N ILE A 252 -9.15 -3.49 10.62
CA ILE A 252 -8.70 -2.15 10.25
C ILE A 252 -8.28 -2.22 8.78
N THR A 253 -8.78 -1.31 7.97
CA THR A 253 -8.38 -1.17 6.56
C THR A 253 -7.95 0.26 6.30
N CYS A 254 -6.73 0.45 5.79
CA CYS A 254 -6.21 1.76 5.41
C CYS A 254 -5.91 1.77 3.92
N SER A 255 -6.42 2.74 3.18
CA SER A 255 -6.23 2.81 1.74
C SER A 255 -6.03 4.23 1.22
N THR A 256 -5.32 4.34 0.11
CA THR A 256 -5.16 5.58 -0.64
C THR A 256 -5.05 5.29 -2.13
N ASP A 257 -5.68 6.15 -2.92
CA ASP A 257 -5.56 6.19 -4.38
C ASP A 257 -4.84 7.48 -4.78
N LEU A 258 -3.73 7.31 -5.46
CA LEU A 258 -2.87 8.43 -5.88
C LEU A 258 -3.39 9.15 -7.13
N GLY A 259 -4.43 8.66 -7.79
CA GLY A 259 -5.09 9.33 -8.92
C GLY A 259 -4.10 9.79 -9.99
N ARG A 260 -3.49 8.87 -10.75
CA ARG A 260 -2.45 9.22 -11.72
C ARG A 260 -2.99 9.93 -12.95
N GLU A 261 -2.55 11.16 -13.16
CA GLU A 261 -2.82 11.93 -14.36
C GLU A 261 -1.66 11.83 -15.35
N GLU A 262 -1.98 11.57 -16.61
CA GLU A 262 -1.02 11.54 -17.71
C GLU A 262 -0.91 12.92 -18.35
N LEU A 263 0.32 13.40 -18.49
CA LEU A 263 0.62 14.65 -19.14
C LEU A 263 1.19 14.39 -20.54
N PHE A 264 0.50 14.86 -21.57
CA PHE A 264 0.87 14.72 -22.97
C PHE A 264 1.43 16.02 -23.54
N GLU A 265 2.27 15.91 -24.56
CA GLU A 265 2.76 17.03 -25.36
C GLU A 265 2.61 16.76 -26.85
N LEU A 266 2.52 17.82 -27.64
CA LEU A 266 2.40 17.70 -29.08
C LEU A 266 3.70 17.13 -29.68
N GLY A 267 3.57 16.14 -30.58
CA GLY A 267 4.68 15.52 -31.27
C GLY A 267 5.18 14.24 -30.64
N THR A 268 4.67 13.83 -29.49
CA THR A 268 4.94 12.54 -28.86
C THR A 268 3.68 11.73 -28.73
N ARG A 269 3.78 10.40 -28.83
CA ARG A 269 2.65 9.49 -28.61
C ARG A 269 2.50 9.14 -27.12
N GLN A 270 3.60 9.05 -26.41
CA GLN A 270 3.63 8.69 -24.99
C GLN A 270 3.44 9.91 -24.09
N PRO A 271 2.84 9.76 -22.91
CA PRO A 271 2.84 10.82 -21.91
C PRO A 271 4.29 11.08 -21.47
N TYR A 272 4.67 12.34 -21.36
CA TYR A 272 6.01 12.69 -20.88
C TYR A 272 6.14 12.57 -19.37
N ALA A 273 5.02 12.61 -18.63
CA ALA A 273 4.98 12.40 -17.19
C ALA A 273 3.65 11.82 -16.73
N ARG A 274 3.69 11.07 -15.64
CA ARG A 274 2.52 10.68 -14.82
C ARG A 274 2.66 11.30 -13.45
N VAL A 275 1.77 12.18 -13.08
CA VAL A 275 1.82 12.91 -11.83
C VAL A 275 0.67 12.51 -10.91
N VAL A 276 0.87 12.70 -9.62
CA VAL A 276 -0.20 12.54 -8.63
C VAL A 276 -1.03 13.82 -8.59
N THR A 277 -2.34 13.67 -8.58
CA THR A 277 -3.27 14.78 -8.42
C THR A 277 -3.51 15.02 -6.93
N PHE A 278 -2.90 16.06 -6.38
CA PHE A 278 -3.14 16.48 -5.00
C PHE A 278 -4.36 17.39 -4.90
N PRO A 279 -5.13 17.36 -3.80
CA PRO A 279 -4.93 16.54 -2.59
C PRO A 279 -5.32 15.07 -2.78
N VAL A 280 -4.54 14.18 -2.16
CA VAL A 280 -4.80 12.74 -2.13
C VAL A 280 -5.55 12.40 -0.85
N GLU A 281 -6.69 11.74 -1.00
CA GLU A 281 -7.47 11.25 0.13
C GLU A 281 -6.88 9.95 0.65
N VAL A 282 -6.83 9.84 1.97
CA VAL A 282 -6.45 8.62 2.70
C VAL A 282 -7.60 8.24 3.60
N THR A 283 -8.06 7.00 3.48
CA THR A 283 -9.17 6.47 4.27
C THR A 283 -8.69 5.43 5.25
N CYS A 284 -9.33 5.38 6.41
CA CYS A 284 -9.10 4.34 7.41
C CYS A 284 -10.44 3.89 7.98
N ASP A 285 -10.81 2.65 7.71
CA ASP A 285 -12.01 2.03 8.23
C ASP A 285 -11.65 1.13 9.41
N ILE A 286 -12.29 1.36 10.55
CA ILE A 286 -12.09 0.61 11.78
C ILE A 286 -13.41 -0.06 12.16
N GLU A 287 -13.44 -1.38 12.12
CA GLU A 287 -14.60 -2.17 12.49
C GLU A 287 -14.44 -2.72 13.90
N MET A 288 -15.48 -2.57 14.70
CA MET A 288 -15.53 -3.02 16.10
C MET A 288 -16.82 -3.76 16.41
N LEU A 289 -16.79 -4.68 17.37
CA LEU A 289 -18.02 -5.20 17.95
C LEU A 289 -18.68 -4.13 18.81
N SER A 290 -19.98 -3.90 18.60
CA SER A 290 -20.74 -2.95 19.39
C SER A 290 -21.08 -3.53 20.77
N LEU A 291 -20.78 -2.77 21.82
CA LEU A 291 -21.15 -3.08 23.19
C LEU A 291 -22.28 -2.20 23.70
N SER A 292 -22.50 -1.01 23.13
CA SER A 292 -23.44 -0.01 23.65
C SER A 292 -23.95 0.97 22.58
N GLY A 293 -23.94 0.58 21.30
CA GLY A 293 -24.25 1.46 20.18
C GLY A 293 -22.97 2.01 19.53
N ASP A 294 -23.09 3.03 18.70
CA ASP A 294 -21.96 3.67 18.02
C ASP A 294 -21.27 4.76 18.84
N MET A 295 -21.90 5.20 19.94
CA MET A 295 -21.41 6.23 20.87
C MET A 295 -21.14 7.61 20.26
N ILE A 296 -21.53 7.85 19.01
CA ILE A 296 -21.32 9.11 18.31
C ILE A 296 -22.59 9.94 18.35
N ASN A 297 -22.48 11.17 18.85
CA ASN A 297 -23.56 12.13 18.85
C ASN A 297 -23.50 13.00 17.58
N ALA A 298 -24.61 13.11 16.88
CA ALA A 298 -24.74 13.96 15.70
C ALA A 298 -25.90 14.94 15.88
N PHE A 299 -25.63 16.25 15.84
CA PHE A 299 -26.62 17.29 16.01
C PHE A 299 -26.59 18.25 14.81
N ALA A 300 -27.77 18.66 14.34
CA ALA A 300 -27.89 19.57 13.21
C ALA A 300 -27.33 20.97 13.47
N ASP A 301 -27.29 21.39 14.73
CA ASP A 301 -26.78 22.67 15.21
C ASP A 301 -25.35 22.60 15.77
N GLY A 302 -24.67 21.47 15.62
CA GLY A 302 -23.31 21.24 16.04
C GLY A 302 -23.18 20.83 17.50
N CYS A 303 -23.72 21.57 18.44
CA CYS A 303 -23.61 21.26 19.86
C CYS A 303 -24.94 21.53 20.57
N ALA A 304 -25.44 20.56 21.32
CA ALA A 304 -26.73 20.66 22.04
C ALA A 304 -26.76 21.77 23.13
N SER A 305 -25.64 22.29 23.54
CA SER A 305 -25.51 23.30 24.59
C SER A 305 -25.01 24.68 24.13
N SER A 306 -24.63 24.84 22.87
CA SER A 306 -24.08 26.09 22.36
C SER A 306 -25.17 26.94 21.71
N THR A 307 -25.31 28.17 22.19
CA THR A 307 -26.12 29.22 21.54
C THR A 307 -25.36 30.00 20.49
N ASP A 308 -24.09 29.70 20.32
CA ASP A 308 -23.20 30.40 19.39
C ASP A 308 -22.97 29.56 18.12
N GLN A 309 -23.66 29.92 17.03
CA GLN A 309 -23.57 29.25 15.75
C GLN A 309 -22.20 29.33 15.10
N CYS A 310 -21.32 30.24 15.55
CA CYS A 310 -19.97 30.38 15.03
C CYS A 310 -18.97 29.39 15.67
N THR A 311 -19.30 28.82 16.80
CA THR A 311 -18.48 27.85 17.54
C THR A 311 -19.06 26.44 17.56
N GLY A 312 -20.16 26.20 16.86
CA GLY A 312 -20.86 24.92 16.80
C GLY A 312 -20.08 23.86 16.03
N ILE A 313 -19.03 23.34 16.65
CA ILE A 313 -18.33 22.13 16.21
C ILE A 313 -18.95 20.95 16.94
N GLN A 314 -19.18 19.84 16.25
CA GLN A 314 -19.57 18.58 16.91
C GLN A 314 -18.49 18.22 17.93
N ASP A 315 -18.86 18.06 19.18
CA ASP A 315 -17.92 17.80 20.28
C ASP A 315 -17.11 16.51 20.04
N ASN A 316 -17.69 15.55 19.31
CA ASN A 316 -17.08 14.26 19.00
C ASN A 316 -16.30 14.25 17.69
N LEU A 317 -16.26 15.34 16.91
CA LEU A 317 -15.58 15.39 15.62
C LEU A 317 -14.31 16.24 15.71
N THR A 318 -13.43 15.89 16.63
CA THR A 318 -12.12 16.52 16.77
C THR A 318 -11.12 15.90 15.77
N ASN A 319 -9.97 16.53 15.61
CA ASN A 319 -8.88 15.94 14.83
C ASN A 319 -8.31 14.76 15.61
N GLN A 320 -8.16 13.62 14.94
CA GLN A 320 -7.68 12.38 15.54
C GLN A 320 -6.34 11.96 14.93
N SER A 321 -5.46 11.43 15.77
CA SER A 321 -4.22 10.80 15.34
C SER A 321 -4.45 9.31 15.16
N ILE A 322 -4.06 8.76 13.99
CA ILE A 322 -4.17 7.33 13.72
C ILE A 322 -2.80 6.77 13.39
N ARG A 323 -2.42 5.75 14.13
CA ARG A 323 -1.16 5.00 13.92
C ARG A 323 -1.43 3.53 14.09
N ILE A 324 -0.90 2.73 13.19
CA ILE A 324 -1.02 1.28 13.25
C ILE A 324 0.38 0.70 13.25
N ALA A 325 0.67 -0.14 14.22
CA ALA A 325 1.97 -0.77 14.36
C ALA A 325 1.82 -2.28 14.51
N THR A 326 2.65 -3.02 13.80
CA THR A 326 2.71 -4.47 13.88
C THR A 326 4.02 -4.95 14.48
N CYS A 327 4.02 -6.17 15.00
CA CYS A 327 5.20 -6.74 15.67
C CYS A 327 6.39 -6.95 14.73
N GLU A 328 6.15 -7.18 13.44
CA GLU A 328 7.23 -7.34 12.45
C GLU A 328 7.90 -6.02 12.05
N GLY A 329 7.29 -4.90 12.38
CA GLY A 329 7.88 -3.58 12.20
C GLY A 329 7.17 -2.66 11.21
N THR A 330 6.10 -3.11 10.53
CA THR A 330 5.28 -2.21 9.72
C THR A 330 4.60 -1.17 10.61
N ARG A 331 4.69 0.09 10.22
CA ARG A 331 4.07 1.22 10.89
C ARG A 331 3.42 2.15 9.88
N LEU A 332 2.14 2.36 10.07
CA LEU A 332 1.35 3.29 9.28
C LEU A 332 1.03 4.51 10.11
N PHE A 333 1.26 5.70 9.57
CA PHE A 333 0.90 6.98 10.15
C PHE A 333 -0.01 7.73 9.19
N LEU A 334 -1.20 8.05 9.66
CA LEU A 334 -2.18 8.80 8.89
C LEU A 334 -2.27 10.27 9.33
N GLY A 335 -1.24 10.75 10.04
CA GLY A 335 -1.21 12.12 10.56
C GLY A 335 -2.13 12.34 11.76
N ASP A 336 -2.25 13.62 12.18
CA ASP A 336 -3.00 14.03 13.36
C ASP A 336 -4.29 14.81 13.00
N LYS A 337 -4.69 14.78 11.72
CA LYS A 337 -5.85 15.53 11.22
C LYS A 337 -6.93 14.62 10.62
N ASN A 338 -6.98 13.38 11.08
CA ASN A 338 -8.03 12.48 10.65
C ASN A 338 -9.38 12.94 11.21
N LYS A 339 -10.41 12.93 10.38
CA LYS A 339 -11.77 13.26 10.74
C LYS A 339 -12.67 12.05 10.52
N LEU A 340 -13.58 11.83 11.46
CA LEU A 340 -14.65 10.87 11.30
C LEU A 340 -15.57 11.34 10.17
N ALA A 341 -15.61 10.58 9.07
CA ALA A 341 -16.43 10.89 7.89
C ALA A 341 -17.80 10.23 7.99
N SER A 342 -17.85 8.99 8.49
CA SER A 342 -19.09 8.26 8.64
C SER A 342 -19.00 7.20 9.74
N VAL A 343 -20.15 6.86 10.31
CA VAL A 343 -20.32 5.72 11.22
C VAL A 343 -21.44 4.87 10.69
N ASN A 344 -21.19 3.59 10.57
CA ASN A 344 -22.19 2.63 10.16
C ASN A 344 -22.41 1.60 11.27
N TYR A 345 -23.58 1.68 11.93
CA TYR A 345 -24.03 0.70 12.90
C TYR A 345 -24.79 -0.40 12.17
N GLY A 346 -24.14 -1.53 11.97
CA GLY A 346 -24.64 -2.63 11.17
C GLY A 346 -24.79 -3.93 11.96
N GLY A 347 -25.66 -4.77 11.49
CA GLY A 347 -25.91 -6.07 12.11
C GLY A 347 -27.20 -6.08 12.94
N GLY A 348 -27.44 -7.19 13.63
CA GLY A 348 -28.69 -7.38 14.34
C GLY A 348 -29.78 -8.04 13.49
N ASP A 349 -29.37 -8.96 12.61
CA ASP A 349 -30.33 -9.84 11.93
C ASP A 349 -30.96 -10.79 12.96
N ALA A 350 -32.26 -10.96 12.87
CA ALA A 350 -33.04 -11.89 13.74
C ALA A 350 -32.56 -13.35 13.57
N GLY A 351 -31.80 -13.66 12.56
CA GLY A 351 -31.20 -14.97 12.32
C GLY A 351 -29.90 -15.26 13.08
N GLY A 352 -29.39 -14.31 13.84
CA GLY A 352 -28.14 -14.41 14.61
C GLY A 352 -27.01 -13.58 13.98
N GLY A 353 -26.00 -13.28 14.78
CA GLY A 353 -24.84 -12.46 14.43
C GLY A 353 -24.57 -11.39 15.47
N ASN A 354 -23.33 -11.00 15.58
CA ASN A 354 -22.93 -9.89 16.43
C ASN A 354 -23.20 -8.57 15.70
N VAL A 355 -23.50 -7.54 16.48
CA VAL A 355 -23.61 -6.18 15.94
C VAL A 355 -22.23 -5.59 15.84
N THR A 356 -21.89 -5.08 14.67
CA THR A 356 -20.63 -4.38 14.42
C THR A 356 -20.87 -2.91 14.12
N VAL A 357 -19.87 -2.09 14.38
CA VAL A 357 -19.85 -0.68 14.04
C VAL A 357 -18.58 -0.42 13.24
N THR A 358 -18.75 0.20 12.07
CA THR A 358 -17.63 0.64 11.25
C THR A 358 -17.50 2.16 11.35
N TYR A 359 -16.34 2.61 11.75
CA TYR A 359 -15.94 4.02 11.82
C TYR A 359 -15.01 4.32 10.66
N SER A 360 -15.44 5.19 9.74
CA SER A 360 -14.65 5.60 8.58
C SER A 360 -14.02 6.96 8.83
N TYR A 361 -12.69 7.00 8.87
CA TYR A 361 -11.90 8.20 9.01
C TYR A 361 -11.27 8.59 7.68
N THR A 362 -11.17 9.91 7.43
CA THR A 362 -10.50 10.46 6.26
C THR A 362 -9.46 11.50 6.65
N THR A 363 -8.38 11.52 5.91
CA THR A 363 -7.36 12.58 5.94
C THR A 363 -6.86 12.86 4.54
N PHE A 364 -6.10 13.94 4.35
CA PHE A 364 -5.55 14.30 3.05
C PHE A 364 -4.03 14.46 3.13
N ASN A 365 -3.33 13.84 2.19
CA ASN A 365 -1.87 13.92 1.98
C ASN A 365 -1.01 13.37 3.13
N ASP A 366 -1.59 12.92 4.21
CA ASP A 366 -0.90 12.36 5.37
C ASP A 366 -0.95 10.83 5.33
N PHE A 367 0.04 10.24 4.70
CA PHE A 367 0.20 8.80 4.65
C PHE A 367 1.68 8.45 4.66
N THR A 368 2.17 7.97 5.78
CA THR A 368 3.55 7.57 5.95
C THR A 368 3.62 6.10 6.34
N VAL A 369 4.39 5.34 5.59
CA VAL A 369 4.64 3.92 5.85
C VAL A 369 6.11 3.74 6.20
N LEU A 370 6.37 3.14 7.34
CA LEU A 370 7.72 2.81 7.80
C LEU A 370 7.88 1.30 7.95
N HIS A 371 9.00 0.78 7.51
CA HIS A 371 9.35 -0.64 7.69
C HIS A 371 10.87 -0.81 7.81
N PRO A 372 11.38 -1.70 8.69
CA PRO A 372 12.81 -1.91 8.87
C PRO A 372 13.54 -2.40 7.62
N ALA A 373 12.84 -3.14 6.76
CA ALA A 373 13.37 -3.66 5.50
C ALA A 373 13.14 -2.71 4.31
N ASP A 374 12.83 -1.42 4.53
CA ASP A 374 12.74 -0.44 3.44
C ASP A 374 14.10 -0.28 2.77
N PRO A 375 14.24 -0.65 1.47
CA PRO A 375 15.50 -0.54 0.76
C PRO A 375 15.98 0.91 0.57
N ASN A 376 15.14 1.90 0.88
CA ASN A 376 15.51 3.33 0.87
C ASN A 376 15.99 3.85 2.21
N ALA A 377 15.89 3.03 3.25
CA ALA A 377 16.32 3.44 4.57
C ALA A 377 17.82 3.78 4.56
N SER A 378 18.16 5.02 4.75
CA SER A 378 19.54 5.49 4.79
C SER A 378 20.19 5.17 6.15
N GLY A 379 20.50 3.89 6.37
CA GLY A 379 21.25 3.42 7.51
C GLY A 379 20.40 2.79 8.64
N PRO A 380 21.05 1.94 9.48
CA PRO A 380 20.39 1.34 10.62
C PRO A 380 19.99 2.42 11.63
N GLY A 381 18.73 2.66 11.80
CA GLY A 381 18.21 3.58 12.81
C GLY A 381 17.41 4.78 12.29
N TRP A 382 17.25 4.96 10.97
CA TRP A 382 16.39 6.02 10.45
C TRP A 382 14.94 5.87 10.95
N TRP A 383 14.46 4.66 11.06
CA TRP A 383 13.14 4.31 11.59
C TRP A 383 13.06 4.41 13.13
N THR A 384 14.20 4.54 13.84
CA THR A 384 14.24 4.76 15.29
C THR A 384 14.34 6.24 15.68
N ASN A 385 14.77 7.11 14.76
CA ASN A 385 14.88 8.57 15.00
C ASN A 385 13.55 9.31 14.74
N ARG A 386 12.56 8.97 15.45
CA ARG A 386 11.13 9.27 15.25
C ARG A 386 10.70 10.66 15.60
N ALA A 387 11.47 11.36 16.43
CA ALA A 387 11.16 12.73 16.86
C ALA A 387 11.10 13.72 15.67
N ASN A 388 11.67 13.35 14.52
CA ASN A 388 11.71 14.21 13.34
C ASN A 388 10.51 14.03 12.40
N TYR A 389 9.62 13.05 12.67
CA TYR A 389 8.49 12.72 11.79
C TYR A 389 7.14 13.15 12.37
N LEU A 390 7.13 13.72 13.56
CA LEU A 390 5.92 14.05 14.30
C LEU A 390 5.77 15.56 14.55
N THR A 391 6.51 16.40 13.83
CA THR A 391 6.37 17.87 13.94
C THR A 391 5.75 18.46 12.70
#